data_3982888857637ab0626ea252674f10dc
#
_entry.id   3982888857637ab0626ea252674f10dc
#
_cell.length_a   1.000
_cell.length_b   1.000
_cell.length_c   1.000
_cell.angle_alpha   90.00
_cell.angle_beta   90.00
_cell.angle_gamma   90.00
#
_symmetry.space_group_name_H-M   'P 1'
#
loop_
_entity.id
_entity.type
_entity.pdbx_description
1 polymer ?
#
loop_
_entity_poly.entity_id
_entity_poly.type
_entity_poly.pdbx_seq_one_letter_code
_entity_poly.pdbx_strand_id
1 'polypeptide(L)'
;MRIDYFNYSISWRSKNYRYGNHLSSKIGNDFEYSGSKNFNDHPDLSSIDIKNSITDPHENIFVKTFNLNNPVNLVALCDISSSMFAIKENNSTIKLLAKIIASSAVEHGDMFSMLCYNDVIKNNLALEPSNNFHTIGQWIDGLTLEGARATSDHISNIAQKVPNEKSLIFWISDFHHSHEYINTMIEQLSNHHVIPVHLSTEEEIKRLPSYGFTNFKDSELSLEREIFLRPRVKEKLLHDYRESKEKIFHIFAKNQLMQLELDNGIDMNAIQQYFMRASI
;
A
#
# COMPACT_ATOMS: atom_id res chain seq x y z
N MET A 1 17.91 2.62 15.15
CA MET A 1 16.65 2.16 15.76
C MET A 1 16.10 1.09 14.84
N ARG A 2 15.84 -0.13 15.34
CA ARG A 2 15.25 -1.18 14.50
C ARG A 2 13.77 -0.84 14.35
N ILE A 3 13.31 -0.68 13.11
CA ILE A 3 11.91 -0.43 12.82
C ILE A 3 11.22 -1.79 12.70
N ASP A 4 10.02 -1.91 13.23
CA ASP A 4 9.23 -3.11 13.13
C ASP A 4 8.86 -3.40 11.67
N TYR A 5 8.62 -4.66 11.35
CA TYR A 5 8.14 -5.09 10.04
C TYR A 5 7.04 -6.14 10.21
N PHE A 6 6.25 -6.32 9.17
CA PHE A 6 5.21 -7.35 9.10
C PHE A 6 5.54 -8.35 7.98
N ASN A 7 5.07 -9.57 8.16
CA ASN A 7 5.18 -10.59 7.13
C ASN A 7 3.93 -10.56 6.23
N TYR A 8 4.15 -10.71 4.95
CA TYR A 8 3.11 -10.82 3.94
C TYR A 8 3.47 -11.91 2.93
N SER A 9 2.47 -12.48 2.29
CA SER A 9 2.66 -13.44 1.20
C SER A 9 1.86 -12.98 -0.01
N ILE A 10 2.43 -13.13 -1.20
CA ILE A 10 1.83 -12.71 -2.45
C ILE A 10 1.49 -13.94 -3.29
N SER A 11 0.21 -14.08 -3.64
CA SER A 11 -0.28 -15.22 -4.42
C SER A 11 -0.06 -15.08 -5.93
N TRP A 12 0.05 -13.85 -6.45
CA TRP A 12 0.33 -13.63 -7.87
C TRP A 12 1.82 -13.68 -8.16
N ARG A 13 2.15 -14.16 -9.35
CA ARG A 13 3.54 -14.26 -9.79
C ARG A 13 4.02 -12.93 -10.38
N SER A 14 5.15 -12.43 -9.88
CA SER A 14 5.80 -11.24 -10.42
C SER A 14 6.36 -11.49 -11.83
N LYS A 15 6.38 -10.45 -12.68
CA LYS A 15 6.98 -10.48 -14.02
C LYS A 15 8.35 -9.81 -14.09
N ASN A 16 8.85 -9.26 -12.98
CA ASN A 16 10.10 -8.53 -12.90
C ASN A 16 11.33 -9.41 -13.18
N TYR A 17 12.42 -8.81 -13.64
CA TYR A 17 13.69 -9.51 -13.96
C TYR A 17 14.73 -9.41 -12.84
N ARG A 18 14.37 -8.90 -11.66
CA ARG A 18 15.26 -8.76 -10.52
C ARG A 18 15.05 -9.89 -9.51
N TYR A 19 16.07 -10.21 -8.73
CA TYR A 19 16.00 -11.22 -7.67
C TYR A 19 15.12 -10.74 -6.52
N GLY A 20 14.23 -11.61 -6.04
CA GLY A 20 13.33 -11.38 -4.91
C GLY A 20 12.81 -12.69 -4.33
N ASN A 21 11.98 -12.62 -3.29
CA ASN A 21 11.51 -13.80 -2.54
C ASN A 21 10.15 -14.34 -3.02
N HIS A 22 9.52 -13.72 -4.03
CA HIS A 22 8.21 -14.15 -4.53
C HIS A 22 8.32 -14.95 -5.82
N LEU A 23 7.47 -15.98 -5.96
CA LEU A 23 7.45 -16.86 -7.14
C LEU A 23 7.16 -16.06 -8.42
N SER A 24 7.99 -16.26 -9.44
CA SER A 24 7.83 -15.66 -10.76
C SER A 24 7.09 -16.59 -11.72
N SER A 25 6.43 -16.00 -12.71
CA SER A 25 5.84 -16.76 -13.84
C SER A 25 6.88 -17.22 -14.86
N LYS A 26 8.12 -16.74 -14.76
CA LYS A 26 9.19 -17.10 -15.71
C LYS A 26 10.07 -18.20 -15.13
N ILE A 27 10.52 -19.07 -16.03
CA ILE A 27 11.48 -20.11 -15.72
C ILE A 27 12.87 -19.49 -15.89
N GLY A 28 13.73 -19.64 -14.90
CA GLY A 28 15.10 -19.14 -14.90
C GLY A 28 16.07 -20.12 -14.27
N ASN A 29 17.33 -19.70 -14.16
CA ASN A 29 18.43 -20.56 -13.68
C ASN A 29 18.74 -20.38 -12.19
N ASP A 30 17.90 -19.69 -11.40
CA ASP A 30 18.25 -19.30 -10.03
C ASP A 30 17.27 -19.78 -8.95
N PHE A 31 17.85 -20.42 -7.98
CA PHE A 31 17.58 -20.64 -6.55
C PHE A 31 16.46 -21.59 -6.12
N GLU A 32 15.30 -21.67 -6.75
CA GLU A 32 14.28 -22.61 -6.30
C GLU A 32 13.98 -23.63 -7.39
N TYR A 33 14.42 -24.87 -7.17
CA TYR A 33 14.20 -25.96 -8.12
C TYR A 33 12.69 -26.17 -8.36
N SER A 34 12.26 -25.96 -9.58
CA SER A 34 10.85 -26.07 -10.01
C SER A 34 10.52 -27.42 -10.61
N GLY A 35 11.53 -28.14 -11.09
CA GLY A 35 11.36 -29.43 -11.77
C GLY A 35 12.35 -29.60 -12.91
N SER A 36 12.15 -30.65 -13.72
CA SER A 36 12.93 -30.89 -14.93
C SER A 36 12.04 -30.82 -16.17
N LYS A 37 12.56 -30.21 -17.24
CA LYS A 37 11.92 -30.14 -18.55
C LYS A 37 12.79 -30.79 -19.60
N ASN A 38 12.19 -31.23 -20.74
CA ASN A 38 12.95 -31.78 -21.84
C ASN A 38 13.88 -30.69 -22.41
N PHE A 39 15.12 -31.08 -22.73
CA PHE A 39 16.12 -30.17 -23.31
C PHE A 39 15.65 -29.53 -24.61
N ASN A 40 14.86 -30.27 -25.41
CA ASN A 40 14.33 -29.75 -26.68
C ASN A 40 13.37 -28.57 -26.48
N ASP A 41 12.65 -28.56 -25.35
CA ASP A 41 11.71 -27.47 -25.02
C ASP A 41 12.42 -26.30 -24.35
N HIS A 42 13.55 -26.57 -23.70
CA HIS A 42 14.32 -25.56 -22.96
C HIS A 42 15.82 -25.85 -23.06
N PRO A 43 16.49 -25.49 -24.18
CA PRO A 43 17.89 -25.82 -24.41
C PRO A 43 18.83 -24.99 -23.58
N ASP A 44 19.23 -25.51 -22.41
CA ASP A 44 20.23 -24.93 -21.52
C ASP A 44 21.23 -26.02 -21.08
N LEU A 45 22.41 -25.96 -21.67
CA LEU A 45 23.49 -26.89 -21.36
C LEU A 45 24.04 -26.75 -19.95
N SER A 46 23.89 -25.56 -19.32
CA SER A 46 24.43 -25.30 -17.97
C SER A 46 23.61 -25.94 -16.86
N SER A 47 22.35 -26.27 -17.13
CA SER A 47 21.40 -26.80 -16.16
C SER A 47 20.92 -28.22 -16.45
N ILE A 48 21.72 -29.03 -17.17
CA ILE A 48 21.38 -30.45 -17.47
C ILE A 48 21.14 -31.22 -16.16
N ASP A 49 19.99 -31.87 -16.08
CA ASP A 49 19.62 -32.79 -14.99
C ASP A 49 20.12 -34.18 -15.31
N ILE A 50 21.38 -34.46 -14.97
CA ILE A 50 22.03 -35.74 -15.24
C ILE A 50 21.24 -36.90 -14.64
N LYS A 51 20.71 -36.74 -13.44
CA LYS A 51 19.98 -37.80 -12.74
C LYS A 51 18.70 -38.20 -13.49
N ASN A 52 17.87 -37.24 -13.83
CA ASN A 52 16.63 -37.51 -14.54
C ASN A 52 16.90 -37.95 -16.00
N SER A 53 17.95 -37.44 -16.66
CA SER A 53 18.32 -37.84 -18.01
C SER A 53 18.79 -39.29 -18.11
N ILE A 54 19.60 -39.78 -17.14
CA ILE A 54 20.09 -41.18 -17.11
C ILE A 54 18.97 -42.17 -16.75
N THR A 55 17.99 -41.76 -15.96
CA THR A 55 16.91 -42.64 -15.51
C THR A 55 15.74 -42.69 -16.49
N ASP A 56 15.75 -41.87 -17.55
CA ASP A 56 14.66 -41.83 -18.49
C ASP A 56 14.73 -43.03 -19.49
N PRO A 57 13.66 -43.84 -19.62
CA PRO A 57 13.63 -44.99 -20.51
C PRO A 57 13.68 -44.62 -22.02
N HIS A 58 13.40 -43.35 -22.35
CA HIS A 58 13.35 -42.86 -23.73
C HIS A 58 14.61 -42.06 -24.09
N GLU A 59 15.65 -42.10 -23.27
CA GLU A 59 16.94 -41.39 -23.50
C GLU A 59 16.80 -39.88 -23.72
N ASN A 60 15.76 -39.25 -23.16
CA ASN A 60 15.59 -37.82 -23.25
C ASN A 60 16.58 -37.11 -22.33
N ILE A 61 17.10 -35.99 -22.78
CA ILE A 61 17.91 -35.10 -21.97
C ILE A 61 16.97 -34.12 -21.23
N PHE A 62 17.10 -34.06 -19.91
CA PHE A 62 16.35 -33.13 -19.08
C PHE A 62 17.26 -32.00 -18.58
N VAL A 63 16.66 -30.82 -18.43
CA VAL A 63 17.28 -29.67 -17.82
C VAL A 63 16.52 -29.28 -16.56
N LYS A 64 17.27 -28.92 -15.51
CA LYS A 64 16.68 -28.40 -14.29
C LYS A 64 16.08 -27.03 -14.57
N THR A 65 14.88 -26.84 -14.13
CA THR A 65 14.21 -25.54 -14.18
C THR A 65 14.06 -25.01 -12.79
N PHE A 66 14.28 -23.72 -12.64
CA PHE A 66 14.19 -23.00 -11.36
C PHE A 66 13.15 -21.91 -11.48
N ASN A 67 12.45 -21.66 -10.40
CA ASN A 67 11.57 -20.48 -10.31
C ASN A 67 12.45 -19.25 -10.03
N LEU A 68 12.29 -18.22 -10.83
CA LEU A 68 12.88 -16.92 -10.54
C LEU A 68 12.05 -16.25 -9.43
N ASN A 69 12.69 -15.96 -8.32
CA ASN A 69 12.10 -15.13 -7.30
C ASN A 69 12.30 -13.66 -7.71
N ASN A 70 11.22 -12.99 -8.09
CA ASN A 70 11.28 -11.60 -8.53
C ASN A 70 10.75 -10.68 -7.44
N PRO A 71 11.42 -9.53 -7.19
CA PRO A 71 10.92 -8.55 -6.26
C PRO A 71 9.60 -7.98 -6.73
N VAL A 72 8.70 -7.78 -5.79
CA VAL A 72 7.46 -7.03 -6.00
C VAL A 72 7.71 -5.59 -5.57
N ASN A 73 6.94 -4.67 -6.11
CA ASN A 73 7.00 -3.29 -5.68
C ASN A 73 5.86 -3.00 -4.68
N LEU A 74 6.23 -2.64 -3.47
CA LEU A 74 5.31 -2.12 -2.47
C LEU A 74 5.25 -0.60 -2.63
N VAL A 75 4.05 -0.09 -2.88
CA VAL A 75 3.82 1.33 -3.12
C VAL A 75 3.04 1.92 -1.95
N ALA A 76 3.60 2.88 -1.24
CA ALA A 76 2.84 3.71 -0.32
C ALA A 76 2.22 4.88 -1.10
N LEU A 77 0.93 4.78 -1.41
CA LEU A 77 0.16 5.84 -2.07
C LEU A 77 -0.53 6.69 -0.99
N CYS A 78 0.05 7.85 -0.69
CA CYS A 78 -0.34 8.68 0.44
C CYS A 78 -1.16 9.88 -0.01
N ASP A 79 -2.36 9.95 0.53
CA ASP A 79 -3.19 11.14 0.44
C ASP A 79 -2.59 12.27 1.30
N ILE A 80 -2.36 13.43 0.67
CA ILE A 80 -1.89 14.63 1.32
C ILE A 80 -2.90 15.79 1.20
N SER A 81 -4.18 15.45 1.12
CA SER A 81 -5.27 16.43 1.19
C SER A 81 -5.26 17.19 2.51
N SER A 82 -5.90 18.33 2.50
CA SER A 82 -5.94 19.19 3.70
C SER A 82 -6.63 18.53 4.89
N SER A 83 -7.59 17.62 4.66
CA SER A 83 -8.28 16.85 5.70
C SER A 83 -7.31 15.98 6.49
N MET A 84 -6.41 15.29 5.80
CA MET A 84 -5.39 14.43 6.40
C MET A 84 -4.47 15.18 7.38
N PHE A 85 -4.24 16.48 7.15
CA PHE A 85 -3.36 17.32 7.99
C PHE A 85 -4.12 18.22 8.97
N ALA A 86 -5.44 18.15 9.00
CA ALA A 86 -6.23 18.73 10.09
C ALA A 86 -5.78 18.16 11.44
N ILE A 87 -5.27 16.94 11.42
CA ILE A 87 -4.73 16.19 12.56
C ILE A 87 -3.20 16.22 12.52
N LYS A 88 -2.59 16.86 13.50
CA LYS A 88 -1.11 17.03 13.55
C LYS A 88 -0.36 15.70 13.60
N GLU A 89 -0.95 14.68 14.20
CA GLU A 89 -0.36 13.36 14.41
C GLU A 89 -0.29 12.54 13.10
N ASN A 90 -1.14 12.83 12.11
CA ASN A 90 -1.17 12.09 10.85
C ASN A 90 0.15 12.19 10.07
N ASN A 91 0.84 13.33 10.11
CA ASN A 91 2.14 13.46 9.44
C ASN A 91 3.16 12.44 9.98
N SER A 92 3.27 12.32 11.30
CA SER A 92 4.18 11.35 11.93
C SER A 92 3.71 9.92 11.70
N THR A 93 2.41 9.67 11.71
CA THR A 93 1.81 8.36 11.45
C THR A 93 2.06 7.90 10.02
N ILE A 94 1.86 8.76 9.02
CA ILE A 94 2.16 8.45 7.60
C ILE A 94 3.64 8.10 7.41
N LYS A 95 4.55 8.91 7.96
CA LYS A 95 6.00 8.66 7.86
C LYS A 95 6.40 7.35 8.54
N LEU A 96 5.87 7.08 9.72
CA LEU A 96 6.16 5.85 10.45
C LEU A 96 5.60 4.62 9.71
N LEU A 97 4.36 4.70 9.22
CA LEU A 97 3.75 3.64 8.43
C LEU A 97 4.53 3.36 7.14
N ALA A 98 4.93 4.41 6.41
CA ALA A 98 5.76 4.27 5.22
C ALA A 98 7.09 3.57 5.53
N LYS A 99 7.73 3.88 6.67
CA LYS A 99 8.95 3.20 7.11
C LYS A 99 8.72 1.74 7.47
N ILE A 100 7.59 1.40 8.08
CA ILE A 100 7.23 0.02 8.41
C ILE A 100 7.00 -0.79 7.13
N ILE A 101 6.27 -0.23 6.16
CA ILE A 101 6.06 -0.86 4.85
C ILE A 101 7.41 -1.04 4.13
N ALA A 102 8.27 -0.03 4.13
CA ALA A 102 9.61 -0.09 3.55
C ALA A 102 10.49 -1.14 4.23
N SER A 103 10.45 -1.21 5.57
CA SER A 103 11.19 -2.23 6.34
C SER A 103 10.71 -3.63 5.96
N SER A 104 9.39 -3.82 5.84
CA SER A 104 8.81 -5.10 5.42
C SER A 104 9.19 -5.46 3.98
N ALA A 105 9.19 -4.51 3.05
CA ALA A 105 9.62 -4.74 1.66
C ALA A 105 11.09 -5.19 1.60
N VAL A 106 11.98 -4.45 2.25
CA VAL A 106 13.43 -4.75 2.24
C VAL A 106 13.74 -6.09 2.91
N GLU A 107 13.07 -6.44 4.02
CA GLU A 107 13.25 -7.73 4.70
C GLU A 107 12.85 -8.91 3.81
N HIS A 108 11.86 -8.74 2.93
CA HIS A 108 11.44 -9.75 1.95
C HIS A 108 12.19 -9.69 0.62
N GLY A 109 13.18 -8.78 0.47
CA GLY A 109 13.92 -8.61 -0.78
C GLY A 109 13.14 -7.88 -1.87
N ASP A 110 12.07 -7.20 -1.50
CA ASP A 110 11.19 -6.44 -2.39
C ASP A 110 11.61 -4.98 -2.53
N MET A 111 10.96 -4.27 -3.44
CA MET A 111 11.18 -2.85 -3.68
C MET A 111 10.12 -2.03 -2.96
N PHE A 112 10.50 -0.87 -2.47
CA PHE A 112 9.57 0.10 -1.91
C PHE A 112 9.58 1.39 -2.71
N SER A 113 8.43 1.95 -2.94
CA SER A 113 8.23 3.29 -3.51
C SER A 113 7.15 4.05 -2.74
N MET A 114 7.19 5.38 -2.81
CA MET A 114 6.20 6.22 -2.17
C MET A 114 5.74 7.31 -3.12
N LEU A 115 4.43 7.50 -3.21
CA LEU A 115 3.79 8.52 -4.02
C LEU A 115 2.83 9.32 -3.14
N CYS A 116 3.00 10.64 -3.13
CA CYS A 116 2.08 11.52 -2.43
C CYS A 116 1.19 12.26 -3.42
N TYR A 117 -0.10 12.32 -3.13
CA TYR A 117 -1.08 12.95 -4.01
C TYR A 117 -2.12 13.75 -3.21
N ASN A 118 -2.71 14.75 -3.85
CA ASN A 118 -3.98 15.35 -3.46
C ASN A 118 -5.00 15.16 -4.60
N ASP A 119 -5.11 16.07 -5.54
CA ASP A 119 -5.78 15.94 -6.84
C ASP A 119 -4.83 15.44 -7.93
N VAL A 120 -3.50 15.66 -7.75
CA VAL A 120 -2.43 15.20 -8.63
C VAL A 120 -1.27 14.63 -7.82
N ILE A 121 -0.52 13.70 -8.41
CA ILE A 121 0.70 13.19 -7.78
C ILE A 121 1.75 14.31 -7.76
N LYS A 122 2.33 14.54 -6.60
CA LYS A 122 3.40 15.50 -6.39
C LYS A 122 4.75 14.86 -6.71
N ASN A 123 5.30 15.13 -7.88
CA ASN A 123 6.56 14.55 -8.33
C ASN A 123 7.75 14.85 -7.38
N ASN A 124 7.73 16.00 -6.71
CA ASN A 124 8.74 16.36 -5.71
C ASN A 124 8.60 15.58 -4.38
N LEU A 125 7.48 14.90 -4.18
CA LEU A 125 7.18 14.04 -3.04
C LEU A 125 6.98 12.59 -3.49
N ALA A 126 7.71 12.16 -4.51
CA ALA A 126 7.73 10.80 -5.02
C ALA A 126 9.11 10.17 -4.78
N LEU A 127 9.12 8.96 -4.26
CA LEU A 127 10.30 8.11 -4.13
C LEU A 127 10.21 6.98 -5.16
N GLU A 128 11.19 6.91 -6.03
CA GLU A 128 11.35 5.81 -6.99
C GLU A 128 11.61 4.47 -6.28
N PRO A 129 11.27 3.33 -6.91
CA PRO A 129 11.47 2.02 -6.31
C PRO A 129 12.90 1.78 -5.85
N SER A 130 13.06 1.45 -4.57
CA SER A 130 14.35 1.20 -3.93
C SER A 130 14.22 0.05 -2.93
N ASN A 131 15.31 -0.69 -2.73
CA ASN A 131 15.45 -1.72 -1.70
C ASN A 131 16.49 -1.35 -0.63
N ASN A 132 17.00 -0.12 -0.66
CA ASN A 132 17.95 0.36 0.34
C ASN A 132 17.21 1.11 1.46
N PHE A 133 17.01 0.42 2.58
CA PHE A 133 16.26 0.98 3.72
C PHE A 133 16.86 2.27 4.28
N HIS A 134 18.19 2.40 4.27
CA HIS A 134 18.85 3.62 4.77
C HIS A 134 18.50 4.84 3.91
N THR A 135 18.59 4.70 2.59
CA THR A 135 18.21 5.76 1.63
C THR A 135 16.73 6.10 1.74
N ILE A 136 15.88 5.08 1.81
CA ILE A 136 14.43 5.25 1.98
C ILE A 136 14.13 6.01 3.27
N GLY A 137 14.74 5.58 4.39
CA GLY A 137 14.53 6.18 5.70
C GLY A 137 14.94 7.65 5.76
N GLN A 138 16.11 7.99 5.21
CA GLN A 138 16.59 9.37 5.11
C GLN A 138 15.64 10.23 4.28
N TRP A 139 15.16 9.71 3.16
CA TRP A 139 14.22 10.43 2.30
C TRP A 139 12.90 10.69 3.02
N ILE A 140 12.32 9.67 3.69
CA ILE A 140 11.07 9.83 4.47
C ILE A 140 11.25 10.84 5.62
N ASP A 141 12.40 10.82 6.31
CA ASP A 141 12.67 11.78 7.40
C ASP A 141 12.75 13.21 6.88
N GLY A 142 13.37 13.39 5.71
CA GLY A 142 13.48 14.69 5.05
C GLY A 142 12.19 15.22 4.43
N LEU A 143 11.12 14.39 4.31
CA LEU A 143 9.86 14.84 3.76
C LEU A 143 9.23 15.94 4.61
N THR A 144 8.81 17.02 3.97
CA THR A 144 7.89 17.99 4.55
C THR A 144 6.53 17.74 3.91
N LEU A 145 5.65 17.06 4.64
CA LEU A 145 4.28 16.85 4.20
C LEU A 145 3.42 17.99 4.74
N GLU A 146 2.85 18.76 3.85
CA GLU A 146 1.93 19.84 4.16
C GLU A 146 0.60 19.56 3.46
N GLY A 147 -0.50 19.78 4.16
CA GLY A 147 -1.83 19.63 3.59
C GLY A 147 -2.00 20.57 2.40
N ALA A 148 -2.20 19.99 1.23
CA ALA A 148 -2.42 20.74 0.00
C ALA A 148 -3.91 20.74 -0.32
N ARG A 149 -4.45 21.90 -0.70
CA ARG A 149 -5.82 21.98 -1.18
C ARG A 149 -5.96 21.23 -2.49
N ALA A 150 -6.97 20.40 -2.57
CA ALA A 150 -7.42 19.90 -3.86
C ALA A 150 -7.93 21.10 -4.70
N THR A 151 -7.49 21.18 -5.95
CA THR A 151 -7.92 22.23 -6.89
C THR A 151 -9.08 21.76 -7.75
N SER A 152 -9.34 20.46 -7.77
CA SER A 152 -10.44 19.85 -8.53
C SER A 152 -10.84 18.50 -7.89
N ASP A 153 -12.12 18.15 -8.03
CA ASP A 153 -12.64 16.81 -7.69
C ASP A 153 -12.23 15.75 -8.73
N HIS A 154 -11.39 16.12 -9.70
CA HIS A 154 -10.96 15.23 -10.77
C HIS A 154 -9.59 14.66 -10.47
N ILE A 155 -9.53 13.35 -10.34
CA ILE A 155 -8.28 12.61 -10.22
C ILE A 155 -7.57 12.66 -11.57
N SER A 156 -6.44 13.34 -11.62
CA SER A 156 -5.54 13.19 -12.75
C SER A 156 -4.90 11.79 -12.69
N ASN A 157 -4.88 11.11 -13.82
CA ASN A 157 -4.35 9.76 -14.08
C ASN A 157 -3.26 9.27 -13.11
N ILE A 158 -3.66 8.86 -11.89
CA ILE A 158 -2.76 8.25 -10.91
C ILE A 158 -2.16 6.96 -11.48
N ALA A 159 -2.95 6.21 -12.26
CA ALA A 159 -2.49 5.00 -12.94
C ALA A 159 -1.25 5.20 -13.82
N GLN A 160 -1.02 6.40 -14.35
CA GLN A 160 0.18 6.68 -15.17
C GLN A 160 1.46 6.87 -14.35
N LYS A 161 1.34 7.11 -13.07
CA LYS A 161 2.46 7.36 -12.16
C LYS A 161 2.79 6.17 -11.27
N VAL A 162 1.83 5.28 -11.08
CA VAL A 162 2.06 4.00 -10.43
C VAL A 162 2.83 3.10 -11.39
N PRO A 163 3.73 2.22 -10.92
CA PRO A 163 4.45 1.30 -11.77
C PRO A 163 3.51 0.48 -12.67
N ASN A 164 3.89 0.24 -13.92
CA ASN A 164 3.08 -0.54 -14.86
C ASN A 164 2.93 -2.02 -14.45
N GLU A 165 3.84 -2.52 -13.63
CA GLU A 165 3.83 -3.90 -13.16
C GLU A 165 2.93 -4.05 -11.95
N LYS A 166 2.27 -5.20 -11.84
CA LYS A 166 1.39 -5.50 -10.70
C LYS A 166 2.16 -5.32 -9.40
N SER A 167 1.68 -4.42 -8.57
CA SER A 167 2.32 -3.96 -7.32
C SER A 167 1.36 -4.16 -6.15
N LEU A 168 1.88 -4.19 -4.94
CA LEU A 168 1.10 -4.12 -3.71
C LEU A 168 1.02 -2.66 -3.28
N ILE A 169 -0.19 -2.07 -3.36
CA ILE A 169 -0.41 -0.66 -3.09
C ILE A 169 -1.10 -0.48 -1.75
N PHE A 170 -0.45 0.21 -0.84
CA PHE A 170 -1.03 0.71 0.40
C PHE A 170 -1.60 2.10 0.13
N TRP A 171 -2.92 2.16 -0.04
CA TRP A 171 -3.62 3.43 -0.28
C TRP A 171 -4.01 4.04 1.06
N ILE A 172 -3.21 5.01 1.52
CA ILE A 172 -3.28 5.63 2.85
C ILE A 172 -4.08 6.93 2.76
N SER A 173 -5.25 6.98 3.39
CA SER A 173 -6.15 8.14 3.39
C SER A 173 -7.10 8.11 4.59
N ASP A 174 -7.74 9.24 4.89
CA ASP A 174 -8.91 9.33 5.76
C ASP A 174 -10.22 9.08 5.01
N PHE A 175 -10.13 8.93 3.68
CA PHE A 175 -11.22 8.67 2.75
C PHE A 175 -12.39 9.68 2.83
N HIS A 176 -12.12 10.92 3.23
CA HIS A 176 -13.09 12.02 3.22
C HIS A 176 -13.34 12.58 1.81
N HIS A 177 -13.49 11.67 0.84
CA HIS A 177 -13.75 11.99 -0.56
C HIS A 177 -15.14 11.53 -0.98
N SER A 178 -15.61 12.03 -2.14
CA SER A 178 -16.86 11.56 -2.72
C SER A 178 -16.78 10.06 -3.09
N HIS A 179 -17.92 9.38 -3.06
CA HIS A 179 -17.99 7.97 -3.47
C HIS A 179 -17.56 7.75 -4.91
N GLU A 180 -17.82 8.73 -5.80
CA GLU A 180 -17.39 8.70 -7.20
C GLU A 180 -15.87 8.75 -7.29
N TYR A 181 -15.23 9.61 -6.51
CA TYR A 181 -13.78 9.69 -6.40
C TYR A 181 -13.18 8.35 -6.00
N ILE A 182 -13.68 7.73 -4.93
CA ILE A 182 -13.17 6.44 -4.43
C ILE A 182 -13.32 5.34 -5.50
N ASN A 183 -14.47 5.26 -6.18
CA ASN A 183 -14.67 4.28 -7.25
C ASN A 183 -13.72 4.51 -8.43
N THR A 184 -13.52 5.74 -8.86
CA THR A 184 -12.58 6.07 -9.93
C THR A 184 -11.14 5.69 -9.57
N MET A 185 -10.73 5.90 -8.31
CA MET A 185 -9.42 5.45 -7.82
C MET A 185 -9.29 3.93 -7.87
N ILE A 186 -10.29 3.20 -7.42
CA ILE A 186 -10.31 1.74 -7.46
C ILE A 186 -10.18 1.24 -8.90
N GLU A 187 -10.90 1.84 -9.84
CA GLU A 187 -10.82 1.50 -11.27
C GLU A 187 -9.42 1.76 -11.82
N GLN A 188 -8.82 2.91 -11.53
CA GLN A 188 -7.46 3.26 -11.98
C GLN A 188 -6.39 2.30 -11.42
N LEU A 189 -6.60 1.78 -10.21
CA LEU A 189 -5.67 0.89 -9.53
C LEU A 189 -5.99 -0.61 -9.74
N SER A 190 -6.96 -0.95 -10.56
CA SER A 190 -7.49 -2.32 -10.73
C SER A 190 -6.46 -3.36 -11.19
N ASN A 191 -5.38 -2.96 -11.83
CA ASN A 191 -4.28 -3.84 -12.23
C ASN A 191 -3.36 -4.26 -11.07
N HIS A 192 -3.48 -3.61 -9.91
CA HIS A 192 -2.66 -3.81 -8.74
C HIS A 192 -3.43 -4.51 -7.63
N HIS A 193 -2.73 -4.97 -6.61
CA HIS A 193 -3.37 -5.37 -5.37
C HIS A 193 -3.40 -4.18 -4.41
N VAL A 194 -4.59 -3.67 -4.14
CA VAL A 194 -4.78 -2.45 -3.33
C VAL A 194 -5.22 -2.83 -1.92
N ILE A 195 -4.53 -2.28 -0.95
CA ILE A 195 -4.88 -2.32 0.47
C ILE A 195 -5.29 -0.90 0.88
N PRO A 196 -6.60 -0.61 1.03
CA PRO A 196 -7.04 0.65 1.60
C PRO A 196 -6.63 0.72 3.07
N VAL A 197 -5.83 1.71 3.43
CA VAL A 197 -5.39 1.97 4.82
C VAL A 197 -6.11 3.20 5.32
N HIS A 198 -7.10 3.00 6.17
CA HIS A 198 -7.92 4.06 6.72
C HIS A 198 -7.30 4.59 8.01
N LEU A 199 -6.89 5.85 8.00
CA LEU A 199 -6.48 6.57 9.20
C LEU A 199 -7.73 7.17 9.86
N SER A 200 -8.20 6.53 10.93
CA SER A 200 -9.44 6.89 11.60
C SER A 200 -9.27 8.14 12.47
N THR A 201 -10.25 9.02 12.40
CA THR A 201 -10.33 10.26 13.20
C THR A 201 -11.35 10.17 14.35
N GLU A 202 -11.94 9.00 14.58
CA GLU A 202 -13.03 8.82 15.54
C GLU A 202 -12.62 9.22 16.97
N GLU A 203 -11.40 8.85 17.39
CA GLU A 203 -10.92 9.16 18.73
C GLU A 203 -10.72 10.66 18.96
N GLU A 204 -10.39 11.40 17.93
CA GLU A 204 -10.26 12.85 18.01
C GLU A 204 -11.61 13.52 18.20
N ILE A 205 -12.64 13.06 17.47
CA ILE A 205 -14.00 13.50 17.69
C ILE A 205 -14.44 13.19 19.15
N LYS A 206 -14.06 12.01 19.67
CA LYS A 206 -14.33 11.64 21.07
C LYS A 206 -13.62 12.53 22.07
N ARG A 207 -12.39 12.99 21.78
CA ARG A 207 -11.61 13.90 22.63
C ARG A 207 -12.10 15.33 22.61
N LEU A 208 -12.94 15.73 21.63
CA LEU A 208 -13.55 17.07 21.64
C LEU A 208 -14.32 17.32 22.95
N PRO A 209 -14.30 18.56 23.48
CA PRO A 209 -15.05 18.89 24.67
C PRO A 209 -16.54 18.62 24.46
N SER A 210 -17.23 18.14 25.48
CA SER A 210 -18.68 17.91 25.41
C SER A 210 -19.48 19.21 25.45
N TYR A 211 -18.84 20.33 25.85
CA TYR A 211 -19.47 21.64 25.98
C TYR A 211 -18.43 22.76 25.82
N GLY A 212 -18.70 23.72 24.94
CA GLY A 212 -17.81 24.89 24.77
C GLY A 212 -17.60 25.26 23.31
N PHE A 213 -16.86 26.33 23.09
CA PHE A 213 -16.48 26.74 21.73
C PHE A 213 -15.28 25.95 21.27
N THR A 214 -15.37 25.46 20.03
CA THR A 214 -14.27 24.78 19.34
C THR A 214 -14.14 25.36 17.96
N ASN A 215 -12.91 25.71 17.58
CA ASN A 215 -12.62 26.15 16.24
C ASN A 215 -12.47 24.95 15.32
N PHE A 216 -13.42 24.77 14.43
CA PHE A 216 -13.29 23.86 13.31
C PHE A 216 -12.68 24.62 12.14
N LYS A 217 -11.53 24.20 11.74
CA LYS A 217 -10.91 24.69 10.50
C LYS A 217 -11.41 23.81 9.36
N ASP A 218 -12.27 24.39 8.52
CA ASP A 218 -12.59 23.78 7.25
C ASP A 218 -11.30 23.74 6.40
N SER A 219 -10.75 22.57 6.27
CA SER A 219 -9.46 22.36 5.62
C SER A 219 -9.51 22.69 4.13
N GLU A 220 -10.67 22.60 3.49
CA GLU A 220 -10.84 22.88 2.06
C GLU A 220 -11.09 24.36 1.79
N LEU A 221 -11.89 25.03 2.60
CA LEU A 221 -12.25 26.42 2.41
C LEU A 221 -11.35 27.40 3.19
N SER A 222 -10.46 26.90 4.06
CA SER A 222 -9.69 27.69 5.04
C SER A 222 -10.54 28.62 5.89
N LEU A 223 -11.81 28.33 6.02
CA LEU A 223 -12.71 29.06 6.91
C LEU A 223 -12.63 28.44 8.29
N GLU A 224 -12.17 29.23 9.23
CA GLU A 224 -12.31 28.88 10.64
C GLU A 224 -13.75 29.16 11.06
N ARG A 225 -14.46 28.14 11.45
CA ARG A 225 -15.79 28.26 12.02
C ARG A 225 -15.72 27.92 13.48
N GLU A 226 -16.05 28.89 14.30
CA GLU A 226 -16.25 28.66 15.70
C GLU A 226 -17.62 28.01 15.92
N ILE A 227 -17.62 26.75 16.35
CA ILE A 227 -18.83 25.99 16.61
C ILE A 227 -18.96 25.81 18.11
N PHE A 228 -20.12 26.14 18.66
CA PHE A 228 -20.45 25.86 20.03
C PHE A 228 -20.88 24.39 20.16
N LEU A 229 -19.97 23.57 20.71
CA LEU A 229 -20.24 22.15 20.96
C LEU A 229 -21.21 22.00 22.14
N ARG A 230 -22.18 21.12 21.92
CA ARG A 230 -23.10 20.56 22.92
C ARG A 230 -23.06 19.04 22.79
N PRO A 231 -23.42 18.28 23.85
CA PRO A 231 -23.43 16.82 23.77
C PRO A 231 -24.14 16.27 22.53
N ARG A 232 -25.31 16.80 22.20
CA ARG A 232 -26.08 16.41 21.00
C ARG A 232 -25.34 16.67 19.68
N VAL A 233 -24.56 17.77 19.60
CA VAL A 233 -23.77 18.10 18.40
C VAL A 233 -22.60 17.13 18.26
N LYS A 234 -21.93 16.82 19.36
CA LYS A 234 -20.85 15.84 19.40
C LYS A 234 -21.34 14.42 19.04
N GLU A 235 -22.46 14.01 19.61
CA GLU A 235 -23.10 12.72 19.25
C GLU A 235 -23.47 12.66 17.78
N LYS A 236 -24.01 13.74 17.22
CA LYS A 236 -24.32 13.82 15.80
C LYS A 236 -23.07 13.71 14.94
N LEU A 237 -22.01 14.44 15.26
CA LEU A 237 -20.72 14.34 14.54
C LEU A 237 -20.16 12.91 14.54
N LEU A 238 -20.21 12.23 15.70
CA LEU A 238 -19.78 10.83 15.79
C LEU A 238 -20.68 9.89 14.96
N HIS A 239 -21.98 10.14 14.98
CA HIS A 239 -22.93 9.35 14.19
C HIS A 239 -22.70 9.53 12.68
N ASP A 240 -22.60 10.78 12.21
CA ASP A 240 -22.37 11.11 10.81
C ASP A 240 -21.02 10.53 10.31
N TYR A 241 -19.98 10.61 11.16
CA TYR A 241 -18.67 9.99 10.87
C TYR A 241 -18.78 8.47 10.69
N ARG A 242 -19.45 7.77 11.62
CA ARG A 242 -19.62 6.33 11.56
C ARG A 242 -20.45 5.90 10.36
N GLU A 243 -21.50 6.63 10.04
CA GLU A 243 -22.31 6.37 8.85
C GLU A 243 -21.48 6.51 7.56
N SER A 244 -20.65 7.56 7.47
CA SER A 244 -19.73 7.74 6.34
C SER A 244 -18.72 6.59 6.24
N LYS A 245 -18.11 6.20 7.36
CA LYS A 245 -17.16 5.09 7.46
C LYS A 245 -17.79 3.77 7.00
N GLU A 246 -19.03 3.48 7.41
CA GLU A 246 -19.76 2.28 6.97
C GLU A 246 -20.00 2.28 5.45
N LYS A 247 -20.38 3.43 4.88
CA LYS A 247 -20.57 3.57 3.44
C LYS A 247 -19.28 3.29 2.67
N ILE A 248 -18.15 3.82 3.14
CA ILE A 248 -16.82 3.59 2.55
C ILE A 248 -16.44 2.11 2.65
N PHE A 249 -16.64 1.50 3.82
CA PHE A 249 -16.41 0.07 4.01
C PHE A 249 -17.23 -0.78 3.00
N HIS A 250 -18.50 -0.44 2.77
CA HIS A 250 -19.33 -1.13 1.78
C HIS A 250 -18.81 -0.96 0.34
N ILE A 251 -18.25 0.21 -0.01
CA ILE A 251 -17.64 0.42 -1.33
C ILE A 251 -16.44 -0.51 -1.51
N PHE A 252 -15.55 -0.58 -0.53
CA PHE A 252 -14.39 -1.47 -0.58
C PHE A 252 -14.81 -2.94 -0.61
N ALA A 253 -15.74 -3.36 0.23
CA ALA A 253 -16.25 -4.73 0.26
C ALA A 253 -16.88 -5.15 -1.08
N LYS A 254 -17.65 -4.26 -1.72
CA LYS A 254 -18.23 -4.50 -3.04
C LYS A 254 -17.15 -4.73 -4.12
N ASN A 255 -16.02 -4.07 -4.00
CA ASN A 255 -14.87 -4.20 -4.90
C ASN A 255 -13.87 -5.28 -4.43
N GLN A 256 -14.24 -6.13 -3.47
CA GLN A 256 -13.41 -7.20 -2.92
C GLN A 256 -12.08 -6.71 -2.30
N LEU A 257 -12.06 -5.46 -1.85
CA LEU A 257 -10.93 -4.87 -1.14
C LEU A 257 -11.15 -4.99 0.36
N MET A 258 -10.18 -5.60 1.03
CA MET A 258 -10.17 -5.67 2.49
C MET A 258 -9.46 -4.41 3.02
N GLN A 259 -10.16 -3.63 3.85
CA GLN A 259 -9.63 -2.41 4.45
C GLN A 259 -8.80 -2.73 5.69
N LEU A 260 -7.63 -2.10 5.80
CA LEU A 260 -6.85 -2.03 7.05
C LEU A 260 -7.22 -0.73 7.78
N GLU A 261 -7.75 -0.85 8.98
CA GLU A 261 -8.11 0.29 9.81
C GLU A 261 -7.04 0.53 10.88
N LEU A 262 -6.60 1.78 11.00
CA LEU A 262 -5.65 2.24 12.00
C LEU A 262 -6.32 3.33 12.85
N ASP A 263 -6.76 2.93 14.04
CA ASP A 263 -7.29 3.82 15.07
C ASP A 263 -6.16 4.20 16.04
N ASN A 264 -6.03 5.49 16.38
CA ASN A 264 -5.04 5.95 17.37
C ASN A 264 -3.56 5.66 17.08
N GLY A 265 -3.16 5.67 15.81
CA GLY A 265 -1.79 5.41 15.41
C GLY A 265 -1.56 3.99 14.88
N ILE A 266 -0.32 3.54 14.88
CA ILE A 266 0.05 2.27 14.26
C ILE A 266 0.01 1.14 15.28
N ASP A 267 -0.85 0.16 15.03
CA ASP A 267 -0.91 -1.10 15.76
C ASP A 267 -0.32 -2.23 14.91
N MET A 268 0.88 -2.68 15.26
CA MET A 268 1.57 -3.78 14.57
C MET A 268 0.81 -5.11 14.64
N ASN A 269 0.07 -5.35 15.74
CA ASN A 269 -0.74 -6.55 15.86
C ASN A 269 -1.92 -6.53 14.89
N ALA A 270 -2.57 -5.38 14.73
CA ALA A 270 -3.66 -5.19 13.76
C ALA A 270 -3.15 -5.41 12.32
N ILE A 271 -1.98 -4.86 11.99
CA ILE A 271 -1.34 -5.05 10.68
C ILE A 271 -1.03 -6.54 10.44
N GLN A 272 -0.40 -7.23 11.38
CA GLN A 272 -0.10 -8.65 11.25
C GLN A 272 -1.35 -9.50 11.11
N GLN A 273 -2.39 -9.24 11.92
CA GLN A 273 -3.68 -9.95 11.81
C GLN A 273 -4.35 -9.71 10.46
N TYR A 274 -4.23 -8.50 9.91
CA TYR A 274 -4.72 -8.20 8.56
C TYR A 274 -4.07 -9.14 7.53
N PHE A 275 -2.75 -9.24 7.51
CA PHE A 275 -2.02 -10.08 6.56
C PHE A 275 -2.20 -11.60 6.79
N MET A 276 -2.53 -12.02 8.00
CA MET A 276 -2.93 -13.40 8.26
C MET A 276 -4.30 -13.76 7.67
N ARG A 277 -5.20 -12.79 7.54
CA ARG A 277 -6.56 -12.98 7.01
C ARG A 277 -6.65 -12.69 5.52
N ALA A 278 -5.87 -11.74 5.05
CA ALA A 278 -5.82 -11.37 3.65
C ALA A 278 -4.96 -12.39 2.89
N SER A 279 -5.59 -13.18 2.03
CA SER A 279 -4.87 -13.95 1.00
C SER A 279 -4.48 -12.99 -0.11
N ILE A 280 -3.26 -12.45 -0.07
CA ILE A 280 -2.77 -11.48 -1.04
C ILE A 280 -2.17 -12.18 -2.26
#